data_bfe2709d2d9b9e1233930fb0e7ec398e
#
_entry.id   bfe2709d2d9b9e1233930fb0e7ec398e
#
_cell.length_a   1.000
_cell.length_b   1.000
_cell.length_c   1.000
_cell.angle_alpha   90.00
_cell.angle_beta   90.00
_cell.angle_gamma   90.00
#
_symmetry.space_group_name_H-M   'P 1'
#
loop_
_entity.id
_entity.type
_entity.pdbx_description
1 polymer ?
#
loop_
_entity_poly.entity_id
_entity_poly.type
_entity_poly.pdbx_seq_one_letter_code
_entity_poly.pdbx_strand_id
1 'polypeptide(L)'
;IHSAFQGRSAWTPFTTRDLDAQYATWLHLYRYSSEDLSVLRASLDRSGFLPHIRVVIVITPEKAPTVPKLLTSLQEQMYSAWDLLVICHPSCRAVVEKAISDQPQLQERVRRVCSQPEVAAKALSGEYVLVVSADAELAPEALLSLVTALNEDQRIDMLYGDEDRID
;
A
#
# COMPACT_ATOMS: atom_id res chain seq x y z
N ILE A 1 17.43 -12.01 19.40
CA ILE A 1 18.40 -13.08 19.06
C ILE A 1 19.50 -12.44 18.22
N HIS A 2 20.49 -11.83 18.90
CA HIS A 2 21.71 -11.32 18.30
C HIS A 2 22.80 -12.36 18.53
N SER A 3 23.16 -13.12 17.53
CA SER A 3 24.50 -13.74 17.44
C SER A 3 24.54 -14.74 16.28
N ALA A 4 25.04 -14.34 15.13
CA ALA A 4 25.81 -15.16 14.21
C ALA A 4 26.16 -14.39 12.93
N PHE A 5 26.92 -13.28 13.06
CA PHE A 5 27.68 -12.76 11.95
C PHE A 5 29.02 -12.21 12.45
N GLN A 6 29.90 -13.13 12.89
CA GLN A 6 31.32 -12.84 13.01
C GLN A 6 32.11 -13.80 12.11
N GLY A 7 32.71 -13.22 11.10
CA GLY A 7 33.83 -13.83 10.37
C GLY A 7 33.61 -14.07 8.89
N ARG A 8 33.91 -13.05 8.07
CA ARG A 8 34.90 -13.07 6.99
C ARG A 8 34.83 -11.77 6.21
N SER A 9 35.78 -10.92 6.39
CA SER A 9 36.06 -9.79 5.51
C SER A 9 36.60 -10.30 4.20
N ALA A 10 35.73 -10.41 3.20
CA ALA A 10 36.10 -10.31 1.80
C ALA A 10 34.88 -9.63 1.14
N TRP A 11 34.95 -8.33 1.02
CA TRP A 11 34.04 -7.56 0.17
C TRP A 11 34.31 -7.98 -1.27
N THR A 12 33.66 -9.04 -1.73
CA THR A 12 33.41 -9.23 -3.15
C THR A 12 32.29 -8.28 -3.51
N PRO A 13 32.45 -7.37 -4.47
CA PRO A 13 31.34 -6.54 -4.92
C PRO A 13 30.25 -7.46 -5.42
N PHE A 14 29.07 -7.43 -4.76
CA PHE A 14 27.90 -8.16 -5.21
C PHE A 14 27.57 -7.68 -6.63
N THR A 15 27.41 -8.61 -7.54
CA THR A 15 26.87 -8.29 -8.86
C THR A 15 25.36 -8.05 -8.73
N THR A 16 24.77 -7.20 -9.59
CA THR A 16 23.32 -6.96 -9.64
C THR A 16 22.57 -8.29 -9.68
N ARG A 17 23.07 -9.27 -10.41
CA ARG A 17 22.50 -10.61 -10.55
C ARG A 17 22.45 -11.40 -9.24
N ASP A 18 23.45 -11.20 -8.35
CA ASP A 18 23.47 -11.84 -7.03
C ASP A 18 22.43 -11.20 -6.10
N LEU A 19 22.20 -9.89 -6.24
CA LEU A 19 21.16 -9.17 -5.49
C LEU A 19 19.76 -9.60 -5.91
N ASP A 20 19.52 -9.77 -7.20
CA ASP A 20 18.22 -10.23 -7.72
C ASP A 20 17.89 -11.64 -7.24
N ALA A 21 18.86 -12.56 -7.22
CA ALA A 21 18.69 -13.91 -6.73
C ALA A 21 18.45 -13.94 -5.20
N GLN A 22 19.15 -13.10 -4.44
CA GLN A 22 18.95 -12.96 -3.00
C GLN A 22 17.59 -12.34 -2.70
N TYR A 23 17.18 -11.35 -3.46
CA TYR A 23 15.88 -10.72 -3.34
C TYR A 23 14.74 -11.69 -3.66
N ALA A 24 14.84 -12.45 -4.74
CA ALA A 24 13.85 -13.49 -5.07
C ALA A 24 13.74 -14.55 -3.95
N THR A 25 14.86 -14.92 -3.34
CA THR A 25 14.88 -15.83 -2.19
C THR A 25 14.23 -15.19 -0.96
N TRP A 26 14.52 -13.92 -0.70
CA TRP A 26 13.93 -13.16 0.39
C TRP A 26 12.41 -13.06 0.21
N LEU A 27 11.92 -12.68 -0.97
CA LEU A 27 10.50 -12.66 -1.29
C LEU A 27 9.83 -14.01 -1.06
N HIS A 28 10.48 -15.11 -1.44
CA HIS A 28 9.93 -16.44 -1.24
C HIS A 28 9.81 -16.82 0.25
N LEU A 29 10.75 -16.37 1.08
CA LEU A 29 10.79 -16.68 2.51
C LEU A 29 9.87 -15.79 3.34
N TYR A 30 9.62 -14.55 2.91
CA TYR A 30 8.91 -13.53 3.70
C TYR A 30 7.54 -13.14 3.13
N ARG A 31 7.15 -13.67 1.97
CA ARG A 31 5.76 -13.56 1.52
C ARG A 31 4.86 -14.39 2.41
N TYR A 32 3.76 -13.79 2.78
CA TYR A 32 2.71 -14.53 3.50
C TYR A 32 2.21 -15.69 2.65
N SER A 33 2.18 -16.87 3.25
CA SER A 33 1.47 -18.02 2.67
C SER A 33 -0.04 -17.83 2.80
N SER A 34 -0.82 -18.60 2.08
CA SER A 34 -2.29 -18.59 2.24
C SER A 34 -2.73 -18.95 3.67
N GLU A 35 -1.93 -19.76 4.37
CA GLU A 35 -2.15 -20.12 5.77
C GLU A 35 -1.88 -18.93 6.70
N ASP A 36 -0.77 -18.21 6.52
CA ASP A 36 -0.45 -17.00 7.28
C ASP A 36 -1.55 -15.95 7.11
N LEU A 37 -2.02 -15.72 5.89
CA LEU A 37 -3.10 -14.78 5.60
C LEU A 37 -4.42 -15.18 6.26
N SER A 38 -4.72 -16.47 6.34
CA SER A 38 -5.90 -16.97 7.02
C SER A 38 -5.82 -16.75 8.54
N VAL A 39 -4.63 -16.93 9.12
CA VAL A 39 -4.36 -16.68 10.55
C VAL A 39 -4.48 -15.18 10.86
N LEU A 40 -3.90 -14.32 10.02
CA LEU A 40 -4.01 -12.86 10.17
C LEU A 40 -5.47 -12.40 10.14
N ARG A 41 -6.27 -12.89 9.18
CA ARG A 41 -7.70 -12.60 9.11
C ARG A 41 -8.44 -13.03 10.38
N ALA A 42 -8.26 -14.27 10.79
CA ALA A 42 -8.89 -14.78 12.00
C ALA A 42 -8.43 -14.03 13.26
N SER A 43 -7.24 -13.49 13.29
CA SER A 43 -6.74 -12.63 14.37
C SER A 43 -7.47 -11.29 14.39
N LEU A 44 -7.66 -10.64 13.25
CA LEU A 44 -8.41 -9.39 13.15
C LEU A 44 -9.87 -9.55 13.52
N ASP A 45 -10.52 -10.61 13.08
CA ASP A 45 -11.92 -10.90 13.42
C ASP A 45 -12.11 -11.03 14.95
N ARG A 46 -11.10 -11.47 15.66
CA ARG A 46 -11.11 -11.61 17.13
C ARG A 46 -10.73 -10.33 17.86
N SER A 47 -9.93 -9.47 17.27
CA SER A 47 -9.43 -8.25 17.94
C SER A 47 -10.54 -7.21 18.15
N GLY A 48 -11.54 -7.20 17.29
CA GLY A 48 -12.63 -6.23 17.32
C GLY A 48 -12.24 -4.79 16.91
N PHE A 49 -10.96 -4.51 16.69
CA PHE A 49 -10.49 -3.21 16.22
C PHE A 49 -10.24 -3.27 14.71
N LEU A 50 -11.16 -2.68 13.96
CA LEU A 50 -11.16 -2.64 12.50
C LEU A 50 -11.20 -1.18 12.04
N PRO A 51 -10.06 -0.47 12.09
CA PRO A 51 -10.00 0.95 11.78
C PRO A 51 -10.31 1.20 10.31
N HIS A 52 -10.99 2.31 10.05
CA HIS A 52 -11.21 2.76 8.68
C HIS A 52 -9.96 3.46 8.14
N ILE A 53 -9.42 2.99 7.03
CA ILE A 53 -8.24 3.56 6.38
C ILE A 53 -8.67 4.45 5.22
N ARG A 54 -8.26 5.71 5.22
CA ARG A 54 -8.37 6.59 4.06
C ARG A 54 -7.12 6.49 3.21
N VAL A 55 -7.23 5.89 2.05
CA VAL A 55 -6.16 5.86 1.06
C VAL A 55 -6.15 7.17 0.30
N VAL A 56 -5.01 7.85 0.28
CA VAL A 56 -4.82 9.13 -0.41
C VAL A 56 -3.81 8.95 -1.52
N ILE A 57 -4.21 9.26 -2.75
CA ILE A 57 -3.33 9.21 -3.92
C ILE A 57 -3.12 10.61 -4.43
N VAL A 58 -1.84 11.00 -4.62
CA VAL A 58 -1.47 12.27 -5.27
C VAL A 58 -0.98 11.98 -6.68
N ILE A 59 -1.68 12.51 -7.67
CA ILE A 59 -1.44 12.21 -9.09
C ILE A 59 -0.93 13.46 -9.80
N THR A 60 0.31 13.39 -10.27
CA THR A 60 0.89 14.38 -11.18
C THR A 60 0.68 13.94 -12.64
N PRO A 61 0.82 14.85 -13.62
CA PRO A 61 0.66 14.49 -15.03
C PRO A 61 1.59 13.36 -15.48
N GLU A 62 2.81 13.31 -14.96
CA GLU A 62 3.82 12.30 -15.30
C GLU A 62 3.41 10.90 -14.81
N LYS A 63 2.72 10.84 -13.65
CA LYS A 63 2.28 9.59 -13.02
C LYS A 63 0.85 9.18 -13.40
N ALA A 64 0.11 10.01 -14.14
CA ALA A 64 -1.25 9.67 -14.55
C ALA A 64 -1.37 8.35 -15.35
N PRO A 65 -0.40 7.96 -16.21
CA PRO A 65 -0.46 6.70 -16.93
C PRO A 65 -0.36 5.44 -16.04
N THR A 66 0.22 5.54 -14.84
CA THR A 66 0.39 4.38 -13.94
C THR A 66 -0.82 4.13 -13.05
N VAL A 67 -1.72 5.10 -12.94
CA VAL A 67 -2.93 5.05 -12.08
C VAL A 67 -3.75 3.76 -12.25
N PRO A 68 -4.02 3.23 -13.46
CA PRO A 68 -4.78 2.00 -13.61
C PRO A 68 -4.20 0.81 -12.85
N LYS A 69 -2.86 0.66 -12.82
CA LYS A 69 -2.18 -0.42 -12.08
C LYS A 69 -2.40 -0.29 -10.58
N LEU A 70 -2.18 0.91 -10.04
CA LEU A 70 -2.45 1.18 -8.63
C LEU A 70 -3.91 0.90 -8.26
N LEU A 71 -4.87 1.35 -9.08
CA LEU A 71 -6.29 1.11 -8.82
C LEU A 71 -6.62 -0.39 -8.82
N THR A 72 -6.00 -1.18 -9.71
CA THR A 72 -6.15 -2.65 -9.71
C THR A 72 -5.61 -3.25 -8.43
N SER A 73 -4.43 -2.87 -7.98
CA SER A 73 -3.85 -3.38 -6.73
C SER A 73 -4.67 -3.00 -5.48
N LEU A 74 -5.36 -1.85 -5.52
CA LEU A 74 -6.30 -1.46 -4.47
C LEU A 74 -7.58 -2.31 -4.47
N GLN A 75 -8.07 -2.74 -5.64
CA GLN A 75 -9.22 -3.66 -5.70
C GLN A 75 -8.91 -5.03 -5.09
N GLU A 76 -7.66 -5.46 -5.21
CA GLU A 76 -7.19 -6.76 -4.73
C GLU A 76 -6.95 -6.78 -3.22
N GLN A 77 -7.08 -5.63 -2.53
CA GLN A 77 -6.83 -5.55 -1.10
C GLN A 77 -7.76 -6.46 -0.29
N MET A 78 -7.15 -7.27 0.58
CA MET A 78 -7.84 -8.23 1.44
C MET A 78 -8.62 -7.57 2.58
N TYR A 79 -8.22 -6.38 3.01
CA TYR A 79 -8.93 -5.57 4.00
C TYR A 79 -9.96 -4.68 3.33
N SER A 80 -11.18 -4.63 3.88
CA SER A 80 -12.31 -3.99 3.20
C SER A 80 -12.72 -2.63 3.78
N ALA A 81 -12.31 -2.27 5.00
CA ALA A 81 -12.70 -1.01 5.64
C ALA A 81 -11.79 0.15 5.23
N TRP A 82 -11.87 0.54 3.96
CA TRP A 82 -11.12 1.68 3.42
C TRP A 82 -11.92 2.43 2.37
N ASP A 83 -11.55 3.69 2.18
CA ASP A 83 -12.04 4.55 1.09
C ASP A 83 -10.89 5.27 0.40
N LEU A 84 -11.17 5.89 -0.75
CA LEU A 84 -10.19 6.52 -1.63
C LEU A 84 -10.44 8.01 -1.77
N LEU A 85 -9.42 8.81 -1.47
CA LEU A 85 -9.33 10.22 -1.80
C LEU A 85 -8.27 10.42 -2.88
N VAL A 86 -8.68 10.97 -4.01
CA VAL A 86 -7.77 11.25 -5.13
C VAL A 86 -7.51 12.75 -5.23
N ILE A 87 -6.25 13.12 -5.21
CA ILE A 87 -5.76 14.47 -5.46
C ILE A 87 -5.02 14.45 -6.78
N CYS A 88 -5.54 15.14 -7.79
CA CYS A 88 -4.90 15.12 -9.10
C CYS A 88 -4.73 16.54 -9.66
N HIS A 89 -3.68 16.72 -10.46
CA HIS A 89 -3.52 17.94 -11.21
C HIS A 89 -4.72 18.15 -12.16
N PRO A 90 -5.21 19.37 -12.39
CA PRO A 90 -6.38 19.63 -13.25
C PRO A 90 -6.27 19.02 -14.64
N SER A 91 -5.08 18.99 -15.23
CA SER A 91 -4.84 18.47 -16.59
C SER A 91 -5.04 16.96 -16.72
N CYS A 92 -4.91 16.20 -15.63
CA CYS A 92 -5.08 14.73 -15.66
C CYS A 92 -6.43 14.26 -15.11
N ARG A 93 -7.29 15.18 -14.67
CA ARG A 93 -8.57 14.84 -14.06
C ARG A 93 -9.43 13.93 -14.91
N ALA A 94 -9.59 14.22 -16.19
CA ALA A 94 -10.41 13.42 -17.10
C ALA A 94 -9.85 11.97 -17.27
N VAL A 95 -8.53 11.83 -17.31
CA VAL A 95 -7.87 10.52 -17.41
C VAL A 95 -8.10 9.71 -16.12
N VAL A 96 -8.00 10.35 -14.98
CA VAL A 96 -8.22 9.74 -13.67
C VAL A 96 -9.68 9.32 -13.49
N GLU A 97 -10.63 10.21 -13.80
CA GLU A 97 -12.07 9.91 -13.73
C GLU A 97 -12.45 8.76 -14.65
N LYS A 98 -11.84 8.70 -15.85
CA LYS A 98 -12.03 7.56 -16.74
C LYS A 98 -11.47 6.27 -16.14
N ALA A 99 -10.25 6.28 -15.63
CA ALA A 99 -9.64 5.10 -15.02
C ALA A 99 -10.46 4.55 -13.84
N ILE A 100 -11.09 5.45 -13.05
CA ILE A 100 -12.02 5.06 -11.98
C ILE A 100 -13.31 4.49 -12.56
N SER A 101 -13.86 5.09 -13.64
CA SER A 101 -15.09 4.62 -14.28
C SER A 101 -14.95 3.24 -14.90
N ASP A 102 -13.75 2.92 -15.39
CA ASP A 102 -13.42 1.61 -15.96
C ASP A 102 -13.37 0.50 -14.88
N GLN A 103 -13.48 0.88 -13.59
CA GLN A 103 -13.43 -0.04 -12.44
C GLN A 103 -14.65 0.16 -11.50
N PRO A 104 -15.81 -0.40 -11.84
CA PRO A 104 -17.06 -0.14 -11.10
C PRO A 104 -17.01 -0.42 -9.60
N GLN A 105 -16.26 -1.44 -9.19
CA GLN A 105 -16.11 -1.81 -7.77
C GLN A 105 -15.40 -0.74 -6.93
N LEU A 106 -14.55 0.10 -7.55
CA LEU A 106 -13.89 1.21 -6.87
C LEU A 106 -14.74 2.47 -6.78
N GLN A 107 -15.71 2.64 -7.66
CA GLN A 107 -16.54 3.86 -7.69
C GLN A 107 -17.22 4.11 -6.34
N GLU A 108 -17.71 3.06 -5.68
CA GLU A 108 -18.36 3.17 -4.37
C GLU A 108 -17.37 3.56 -3.25
N ARG A 109 -16.08 3.29 -3.45
CA ARG A 109 -15.03 3.62 -2.49
C ARG A 109 -14.41 5.00 -2.71
N VAL A 110 -14.55 5.58 -3.90
CA VAL A 110 -14.01 6.91 -4.20
C VAL A 110 -14.87 7.97 -3.55
N ARG A 111 -14.36 8.58 -2.49
CA ARG A 111 -15.06 9.67 -1.78
C ARG A 111 -14.98 10.97 -2.54
N ARG A 112 -13.83 11.26 -3.14
CA ARG A 112 -13.61 12.53 -3.83
C ARG A 112 -12.46 12.46 -4.81
N VAL A 113 -12.60 13.15 -5.92
CA VAL A 113 -11.52 13.55 -6.81
C VAL A 113 -11.40 15.06 -6.75
N CYS A 114 -10.26 15.59 -6.30
CA CYS A 114 -10.04 17.02 -6.14
C CYS A 114 -8.70 17.45 -6.75
N SER A 115 -8.62 18.73 -7.11
CA SER A 115 -7.41 19.31 -7.70
C SER A 115 -6.78 20.38 -6.81
N GLN A 116 -7.33 20.58 -5.62
CA GLN A 116 -6.86 21.60 -4.68
C GLN A 116 -6.44 20.94 -3.38
N PRO A 117 -5.16 21.07 -2.95
CA PRO A 117 -4.65 20.48 -1.72
C PRO A 117 -5.42 20.91 -0.46
N GLU A 118 -5.88 22.16 -0.40
CA GLU A 118 -6.63 22.69 0.75
C GLU A 118 -7.99 22.00 0.91
N VAL A 119 -8.62 21.63 -0.21
CA VAL A 119 -9.87 20.87 -0.21
C VAL A 119 -9.62 19.42 0.22
N ALA A 120 -8.48 18.87 -0.19
CA ALA A 120 -8.05 17.55 0.22
C ALA A 120 -7.77 17.47 1.72
N ALA A 121 -7.06 18.47 2.27
CA ALA A 121 -6.76 18.54 3.70
C ALA A 121 -8.03 18.52 4.57
N LYS A 122 -9.09 19.20 4.15
CA LYS A 122 -10.40 19.15 4.83
C LYS A 122 -11.13 17.81 4.70
N ALA A 123 -10.77 17.01 3.70
CA ALA A 123 -11.33 15.69 3.48
C ALA A 123 -10.55 14.56 4.19
N LEU A 124 -9.41 14.89 4.80
CA LEU A 124 -8.59 13.96 5.59
C LEU A 124 -9.21 13.68 6.99
N SER A 125 -10.52 13.58 7.08
CA SER A 125 -11.20 13.14 8.31
C SER A 125 -11.32 11.61 8.27
N GLY A 126 -10.53 10.93 9.06
CA GLY A 126 -10.52 9.48 9.19
C GLY A 126 -9.63 9.09 10.36
N GLU A 127 -9.75 7.88 10.86
CA GLU A 127 -8.92 7.41 11.95
C GLU A 127 -7.45 7.25 11.49
N TYR A 128 -7.26 6.72 10.28
CA TYR A 128 -5.94 6.51 9.70
C TYR A 128 -5.90 6.94 8.23
N VAL A 129 -4.77 7.49 7.84
CA VAL A 129 -4.51 7.96 6.47
C VAL A 129 -3.30 7.23 5.91
N LEU A 130 -3.49 6.54 4.78
CA LEU A 130 -2.40 5.94 4.01
C LEU A 130 -2.15 6.79 2.77
N VAL A 131 -0.95 7.35 2.65
CA VAL A 131 -0.54 8.10 1.46
C VAL A 131 0.22 7.17 0.53
N VAL A 132 -0.24 7.05 -0.71
CA VAL A 132 0.34 6.15 -1.72
C VAL A 132 0.73 6.95 -2.95
N SER A 133 1.90 6.66 -3.51
CA SER A 133 2.32 7.24 -4.79
C SER A 133 1.50 6.65 -5.95
N ALA A 134 1.19 7.46 -6.96
CA ALA A 134 0.38 7.01 -8.10
C ALA A 134 1.04 5.94 -8.98
N ASP A 135 2.35 5.75 -8.84
CA ASP A 135 3.15 4.70 -9.51
C ASP A 135 3.43 3.47 -8.63
N ALA A 136 2.84 3.42 -7.44
CA ALA A 136 2.96 2.25 -6.57
C ALA A 136 1.98 1.13 -6.97
N GLU A 137 2.33 -0.10 -6.62
CA GLU A 137 1.46 -1.25 -6.59
C GLU A 137 1.47 -1.81 -5.17
N LEU A 138 0.30 -2.03 -4.58
CA LEU A 138 0.18 -2.58 -3.24
C LEU A 138 0.05 -4.11 -3.30
N ALA A 139 0.77 -4.81 -2.44
CA ALA A 139 0.51 -6.23 -2.24
C ALA A 139 -0.94 -6.44 -1.74
N PRO A 140 -1.61 -7.53 -2.09
CA PRO A 140 -3.01 -7.77 -1.70
C PRO A 140 -3.25 -7.72 -0.19
N GLU A 141 -2.25 -8.07 0.60
CA GLU A 141 -2.26 -8.06 2.06
C GLU A 141 -1.81 -6.73 2.69
N ALA A 142 -1.43 -5.72 1.92
CA ALA A 142 -0.81 -4.51 2.45
C ALA A 142 -1.67 -3.81 3.52
N LEU A 143 -2.95 -3.55 3.24
CA LEU A 143 -3.85 -2.94 4.22
C LEU A 143 -4.13 -3.86 5.41
N LEU A 144 -4.20 -5.18 5.17
CA LEU A 144 -4.37 -6.17 6.22
C LEU A 144 -3.19 -6.15 7.20
N SER A 145 -1.96 -6.10 6.69
CA SER A 145 -0.73 -6.03 7.48
C SER A 145 -0.65 -4.75 8.31
N LEU A 146 -1.02 -3.60 7.72
CA LEU A 146 -1.09 -2.33 8.45
C LEU A 146 -2.07 -2.41 9.62
N VAL A 147 -3.27 -2.93 9.40
CA VAL A 147 -4.29 -3.08 10.45
C VAL A 147 -3.84 -4.07 11.52
N THR A 148 -3.14 -5.13 11.14
CA THR A 148 -2.57 -6.08 12.10
C THR A 148 -1.56 -5.39 13.02
N ALA A 149 -0.63 -4.60 12.47
CA ALA A 149 0.33 -3.84 13.26
C ALA A 149 -0.36 -2.82 14.21
N LEU A 150 -1.41 -2.14 13.76
CA LEU A 150 -2.21 -1.23 14.59
C LEU A 150 -2.97 -1.96 15.70
N ASN A 151 -3.34 -3.23 15.50
CA ASN A 151 -3.94 -4.05 16.56
C ASN A 151 -2.94 -4.49 17.61
N GLU A 152 -1.66 -4.67 17.24
CA GLU A 152 -0.59 -5.01 18.17
C GLU A 152 -0.23 -3.83 19.08
N ASP A 153 -0.22 -2.61 18.54
CA ASP A 153 -0.03 -1.39 19.34
C ASP A 153 -0.87 -0.22 18.80
N GLN A 154 -1.97 0.07 19.50
CA GLN A 154 -2.87 1.18 19.16
C GLN A 154 -2.31 2.58 19.45
N ARG A 155 -1.09 2.68 20.01
CA ARG A 155 -0.40 3.95 20.26
C ARG A 155 0.47 4.38 19.09
N ILE A 156 0.45 3.64 18.00
CA ILE A 156 1.21 3.99 16.80
C ILE A 156 0.59 5.22 16.15
N ASP A 157 1.37 6.30 16.07
CA ASP A 157 0.99 7.54 15.39
C ASP A 157 1.40 7.52 13.91
N MET A 158 2.45 6.77 13.56
CA MET A 158 2.97 6.66 12.20
C MET A 158 3.47 5.24 11.94
N LEU A 159 3.08 4.69 10.80
CA LEU A 159 3.55 3.41 10.30
C LEU A 159 4.04 3.60 8.85
N TYR A 160 5.13 2.96 8.50
CA TYR A 160 5.61 2.89 7.12
C TYR A 160 6.00 1.45 6.79
N GLY A 161 5.81 1.07 5.53
CA GLY A 161 6.20 -0.24 5.02
C GLY A 161 7.47 -0.17 4.21
N ASP A 162 8.07 -1.33 3.98
CA ASP A 162 9.16 -1.46 3.02
C ASP A 162 8.63 -1.24 1.61
N GLU A 163 9.42 -0.54 0.81
CA GLU A 163 9.15 -0.29 -0.61
C GLU A 163 10.16 -1.03 -1.46
N ASP A 164 9.70 -1.59 -2.55
CA ASP A 164 10.55 -2.20 -3.54
C ASP A 164 10.34 -1.58 -4.91
N ARG A 165 11.34 -1.68 -5.77
CA ARG A 165 11.31 -1.14 -7.12
C ARG A 165 10.86 -2.22 -8.10
N ILE A 166 9.77 -1.96 -8.80
CA ILE A 166 9.30 -2.80 -9.90
C ILE A 166 9.93 -2.24 -11.18
N ASP A 167 10.88 -2.99 -11.76
CA ASP A 167 11.52 -2.67 -13.05
C ASP A 167 10.66 -3.10 -14.24
#